data_fb95c20c4ab0a4a9f5ab05efc213f6ca
#
_entry.id   fb95c20c4ab0a4a9f5ab05efc213f6ca
#
_cell.length_a   1.000
_cell.length_b   1.000
_cell.length_c   1.000
_cell.angle_alpha   90.00
_cell.angle_beta   90.00
_cell.angle_gamma   90.00
#
_symmetry.space_group_name_H-M   'P 1'
#
loop_
_entity.id
_entity.type
_entity.pdbx_description
1 polymer ?
#
loop_
_entity_poly.entity_id
_entity_poly.type
_entity_poly.pdbx_seq_one_letter_code
_entity_poly.pdbx_strand_id
1 'polypeptide(L)'
;CLSSKDNEVVCVDTDPSKIARLEQGIIPIYEPGLKEVVDASISSGCLNFAGGIQAGLEKLKSTSDTPTLVFIAVGTPQGEDGSADLRYVLAAAREIGQALTGPAIVINKSTVPVGTADLVKGEIAWQLFQRKCFLDFDVASNPEFLKEGAAIDDFFNPDRIVIGTESERTKHQLINLYQPYVKHDSQLLTVGVKEAELIKYASNAFLATKISFINEISNICEKLGANVEDVANGMGYDQRIGRNFLNAGIGYGGSCFPK
;
A
#
# COMPACT_ATOMS: atom_id res chain seq x y z
N CYS A 1 -11.61 -2.52 -3.46
CA CYS A 1 -12.12 -1.13 -3.31
C CYS A 1 -12.02 -0.33 -4.63
N LEU A 2 -10.87 -0.27 -5.34
CA LEU A 2 -10.76 0.50 -6.60
C LEU A 2 -11.84 0.12 -7.63
N SER A 3 -12.19 -1.15 -7.73
CA SER A 3 -13.25 -1.66 -8.62
C SER A 3 -14.67 -1.18 -8.28
N SER A 4 -14.90 -0.67 -7.05
CA SER A 4 -16.22 -0.19 -6.63
C SER A 4 -16.60 1.20 -7.21
N LYS A 5 -15.72 1.81 -8.01
CA LYS A 5 -15.91 3.09 -8.70
C LYS A 5 -15.71 2.93 -10.21
N ASP A 6 -16.23 1.84 -10.76
CA ASP A 6 -16.25 1.52 -12.19
C ASP A 6 -14.86 1.38 -12.85
N ASN A 7 -13.80 1.24 -12.03
CA ASN A 7 -12.49 0.88 -12.56
C ASN A 7 -12.44 -0.61 -12.90
N GLU A 8 -11.94 -0.94 -14.07
CA GLU A 8 -11.64 -2.32 -14.44
C GLU A 8 -10.35 -2.75 -13.73
N VAL A 9 -10.44 -3.72 -12.83
CA VAL A 9 -9.35 -4.17 -11.98
C VAL A 9 -9.07 -5.65 -12.21
N VAL A 10 -7.81 -6.00 -12.40
CA VAL A 10 -7.35 -7.40 -12.43
C VAL A 10 -6.39 -7.62 -11.28
N CYS A 11 -6.78 -8.45 -10.32
CA CYS A 11 -5.88 -8.90 -9.26
C CYS A 11 -5.03 -10.07 -9.76
N VAL A 12 -3.73 -9.93 -9.60
CA VAL A 12 -2.75 -10.93 -10.03
C VAL A 12 -2.06 -11.54 -8.82
N ASP A 13 -1.97 -12.87 -8.80
CA ASP A 13 -1.16 -13.61 -7.82
C ASP A 13 -0.49 -14.80 -8.52
N THR A 14 0.70 -15.17 -8.07
CA THR A 14 1.44 -16.31 -8.61
C THR A 14 0.99 -17.66 -8.05
N ASP A 15 0.20 -17.65 -6.97
CA ASP A 15 -0.39 -18.86 -6.38
C ASP A 15 -1.70 -19.24 -7.08
N PRO A 16 -1.72 -20.29 -7.90
CA PRO A 16 -2.93 -20.71 -8.64
C PRO A 16 -4.05 -21.18 -7.70
N SER A 17 -3.72 -21.68 -6.52
CA SER A 17 -4.73 -22.13 -5.54
C SER A 17 -5.46 -20.93 -4.93
N LYS A 18 -4.75 -19.84 -4.71
CA LYS A 18 -5.31 -18.57 -4.23
C LYS A 18 -6.22 -17.94 -5.28
N ILE A 19 -5.79 -17.91 -6.54
CA ILE A 19 -6.60 -17.41 -7.65
C ILE A 19 -7.90 -18.23 -7.79
N ALA A 20 -7.80 -19.56 -7.83
CA ALA A 20 -8.97 -20.43 -7.93
C ALA A 20 -9.98 -20.23 -6.78
N ARG A 21 -9.53 -19.97 -5.57
CA ARG A 21 -10.38 -19.63 -4.42
C ARG A 21 -11.03 -18.26 -4.57
N LEU A 22 -10.29 -17.25 -5.01
CA LEU A 22 -10.79 -15.90 -5.23
C LEU A 22 -11.87 -15.89 -6.34
N GLU A 23 -11.69 -16.63 -7.42
CA GLU A 23 -12.68 -16.81 -8.48
C GLU A 23 -14.00 -17.45 -7.97
N GLN A 24 -13.92 -18.26 -6.91
CA GLN A 24 -15.07 -18.83 -6.21
C GLN A 24 -15.66 -17.91 -5.14
N GLY A 25 -15.16 -16.68 -4.99
CA GLY A 25 -15.58 -15.75 -3.94
C GLY A 25 -15.07 -16.11 -2.54
N ILE A 26 -14.05 -17.01 -2.45
CA ILE A 26 -13.43 -17.40 -1.18
C ILE A 26 -12.23 -16.50 -0.93
N ILE A 27 -12.37 -15.54 -0.01
CA ILE A 27 -11.33 -14.59 0.34
C ILE A 27 -10.39 -15.21 1.37
N PRO A 28 -9.06 -15.18 1.16
CA PRO A 28 -8.09 -15.86 2.02
C PRO A 28 -7.80 -15.15 3.35
N ILE A 29 -8.32 -13.94 3.54
CA ILE A 29 -8.14 -13.13 4.75
C ILE A 29 -9.50 -12.69 5.28
N TYR A 30 -9.57 -12.44 6.58
CA TYR A 30 -10.74 -11.81 7.19
C TYR A 30 -10.50 -10.30 7.37
N GLU A 31 -11.38 -9.51 6.78
CA GLU A 31 -11.43 -8.06 6.98
C GLU A 31 -12.92 -7.64 6.93
N PRO A 32 -13.44 -6.92 7.94
CA PRO A 32 -14.83 -6.50 7.96
C PRO A 32 -15.23 -5.73 6.68
N GLY A 33 -16.33 -6.13 6.03
CA GLY A 33 -16.82 -5.50 4.80
C GLY A 33 -16.08 -5.88 3.51
N LEU A 34 -14.99 -6.63 3.57
CA LEU A 34 -14.21 -6.98 2.38
C LEU A 34 -14.98 -7.92 1.44
N LYS A 35 -15.67 -8.90 2.02
CA LYS A 35 -16.40 -9.88 1.21
C LYS A 35 -17.50 -9.22 0.38
N GLU A 36 -18.23 -8.33 0.96
CA GLU A 36 -19.32 -7.60 0.31
C GLU A 36 -18.81 -6.75 -0.85
N VAL A 37 -17.68 -6.06 -0.66
CA VAL A 37 -17.03 -5.24 -1.70
C VAL A 37 -16.51 -6.12 -2.85
N VAL A 38 -15.91 -7.27 -2.54
CA VAL A 38 -15.39 -8.20 -3.55
C VAL A 38 -16.53 -8.84 -4.35
N ASP A 39 -17.56 -9.36 -3.67
CA ASP A 39 -18.70 -9.99 -4.32
C ASP A 39 -19.44 -9.01 -5.25
N ALA A 40 -19.66 -7.78 -4.80
CA ALA A 40 -20.26 -6.73 -5.62
C ALA A 40 -19.41 -6.41 -6.86
N SER A 41 -18.09 -6.31 -6.69
CA SER A 41 -17.16 -5.98 -7.78
C SER A 41 -17.00 -7.12 -8.80
N ILE A 42 -17.06 -8.39 -8.36
CA ILE A 42 -17.11 -9.55 -9.26
C ILE A 42 -18.42 -9.54 -10.04
N SER A 43 -19.55 -9.34 -9.34
CA SER A 43 -20.88 -9.35 -9.94
C SER A 43 -21.09 -8.24 -10.97
N SER A 44 -20.45 -7.08 -10.80
CA SER A 44 -20.44 -5.99 -11.77
C SER A 44 -19.48 -6.20 -12.95
N GLY A 45 -18.63 -7.23 -12.89
CA GLY A 45 -17.58 -7.46 -13.88
C GLY A 45 -16.36 -6.55 -13.78
N CYS A 46 -16.31 -5.65 -12.79
CA CYS A 46 -15.23 -4.71 -12.58
C CYS A 46 -13.99 -5.33 -11.89
N LEU A 47 -14.12 -6.52 -11.30
CA LEU A 47 -13.03 -7.24 -10.66
C LEU A 47 -12.81 -8.60 -11.30
N ASN A 48 -11.60 -8.83 -11.78
CA ASN A 48 -11.15 -10.08 -12.36
C ASN A 48 -9.86 -10.57 -11.67
N PHE A 49 -9.50 -11.83 -11.90
CA PHE A 49 -8.29 -12.45 -11.36
C PHE A 49 -7.44 -13.05 -12.47
N ALA A 50 -6.11 -13.15 -12.25
CA ALA A 50 -5.18 -13.75 -13.19
C ALA A 50 -3.99 -14.41 -12.46
N GLY A 51 -3.51 -15.54 -12.96
CA GLY A 51 -2.39 -16.32 -12.41
C GLY A 51 -1.01 -15.82 -12.81
N GLY A 52 -0.87 -14.59 -13.28
CA GLY A 52 0.41 -13.98 -13.68
C GLY A 52 0.22 -12.62 -14.32
N ILE A 53 1.28 -11.81 -14.30
CA ILE A 53 1.23 -10.41 -14.75
C ILE A 53 0.87 -10.31 -16.24
N GLN A 54 1.43 -11.18 -17.09
CA GLN A 54 1.11 -11.17 -18.51
C GLN A 54 -0.39 -11.41 -18.75
N ALA A 55 -0.97 -12.44 -18.14
CA ALA A 55 -2.40 -12.74 -18.26
C ALA A 55 -3.28 -11.64 -17.70
N GLY A 56 -2.80 -10.92 -16.66
CA GLY A 56 -3.48 -9.75 -16.10
C GLY A 56 -3.49 -8.57 -17.06
N LEU A 57 -2.35 -8.25 -17.66
CA LEU A 57 -2.21 -7.14 -18.61
C LEU A 57 -2.99 -7.36 -19.91
N GLU A 58 -3.07 -8.62 -20.41
CA GLU A 58 -3.83 -8.97 -21.60
C GLU A 58 -5.35 -8.71 -21.44
N LYS A 59 -5.85 -8.67 -20.22
CA LYS A 59 -7.26 -8.34 -19.93
C LYS A 59 -7.56 -6.85 -19.97
N LEU A 60 -6.53 -6.01 -19.92
CA LEU A 60 -6.67 -4.55 -19.85
C LEU A 60 -6.24 -3.90 -21.17
N LYS A 61 -6.89 -2.76 -21.49
CA LYS A 61 -6.51 -1.95 -22.65
C LYS A 61 -5.73 -0.73 -22.17
N SER A 62 -4.59 -0.47 -22.79
CA SER A 62 -3.74 0.68 -22.47
C SER A 62 -3.58 1.57 -23.70
N THR A 63 -3.69 2.90 -23.48
CA THR A 63 -3.40 3.94 -24.47
C THR A 63 -2.51 5.01 -23.86
N SER A 64 -1.96 5.92 -24.69
CA SER A 64 -1.18 7.05 -24.17
C SER A 64 -1.96 7.95 -23.22
N ASP A 65 -3.26 8.12 -23.46
CA ASP A 65 -4.12 8.96 -22.62
C ASP A 65 -4.64 8.22 -21.39
N THR A 66 -4.80 6.90 -21.50
CA THR A 66 -5.26 6.01 -20.42
C THR A 66 -4.25 4.87 -20.22
N PRO A 67 -3.10 5.14 -19.59
CA PRO A 67 -2.10 4.11 -19.32
C PRO A 67 -2.63 3.09 -18.31
N THR A 68 -2.17 1.84 -18.42
CA THR A 68 -2.45 0.84 -17.38
C THR A 68 -1.77 1.21 -16.07
N LEU A 69 -2.53 1.22 -14.98
CA LEU A 69 -2.01 1.43 -13.63
C LEU A 69 -1.67 0.06 -13.03
N VAL A 70 -0.39 -0.21 -12.80
CA VAL A 70 0.09 -1.49 -12.26
C VAL A 70 0.56 -1.30 -10.83
N PHE A 71 -0.18 -1.82 -9.86
CA PHE A 71 0.16 -1.73 -8.45
C PHE A 71 1.03 -2.90 -8.01
N ILE A 72 2.24 -2.63 -7.52
CA ILE A 72 3.07 -3.60 -6.82
C ILE A 72 2.64 -3.60 -5.34
N ALA A 73 1.94 -4.66 -4.93
CA ALA A 73 1.39 -4.83 -3.59
C ALA A 73 1.82 -6.19 -3.00
N VAL A 74 3.09 -6.51 -3.13
CA VAL A 74 3.70 -7.75 -2.63
C VAL A 74 4.25 -7.59 -1.22
N GLY A 75 4.41 -8.70 -0.50
CA GLY A 75 5.02 -8.70 0.82
C GLY A 75 6.49 -8.24 0.77
N THR A 76 6.90 -7.52 1.81
CA THR A 76 8.29 -7.10 2.06
C THR A 76 8.70 -7.57 3.46
N PRO A 77 8.93 -8.89 3.66
CA PRO A 77 9.29 -9.41 4.98
C PRO A 77 10.64 -8.85 5.43
N GLN A 78 10.89 -8.91 6.73
CA GLN A 78 12.17 -8.53 7.30
C GLN A 78 13.23 -9.57 6.94
N GLY A 79 14.38 -9.13 6.47
CA GLY A 79 15.59 -9.94 6.29
C GLY A 79 16.25 -10.28 7.62
N GLU A 80 17.24 -11.18 7.59
CA GLU A 80 18.01 -11.58 8.79
C GLU A 80 18.80 -10.41 9.42
N ASP A 81 19.17 -9.43 8.63
CA ASP A 81 19.87 -8.21 9.03
C ASP A 81 18.94 -7.07 9.48
N GLY A 82 17.64 -7.32 9.51
CA GLY A 82 16.61 -6.31 9.84
C GLY A 82 16.19 -5.42 8.67
N SER A 83 16.79 -5.56 7.49
CA SER A 83 16.38 -4.82 6.29
C SER A 83 15.10 -5.38 5.67
N ALA A 84 14.40 -4.59 4.86
CA ALA A 84 13.27 -5.10 4.09
C ALA A 84 13.75 -5.95 2.92
N ASP A 85 13.18 -7.15 2.78
CA ASP A 85 13.47 -8.04 1.65
C ASP A 85 12.75 -7.56 0.37
N LEU A 86 13.50 -7.00 -0.55
CA LEU A 86 12.98 -6.46 -1.81
C LEU A 86 12.88 -7.49 -2.94
N ARG A 87 13.24 -8.75 -2.72
CA ARG A 87 13.26 -9.77 -3.78
C ARG A 87 11.90 -9.89 -4.48
N TYR A 88 10.80 -9.84 -3.74
CA TYR A 88 9.46 -9.93 -4.31
C TYR A 88 9.08 -8.69 -5.11
N VAL A 89 9.47 -7.50 -4.65
CA VAL A 89 9.24 -6.23 -5.37
C VAL A 89 10.00 -6.22 -6.69
N LEU A 90 11.29 -6.60 -6.67
CA LEU A 90 12.12 -6.65 -7.87
C LEU A 90 11.71 -7.79 -8.83
N ALA A 91 11.24 -8.92 -8.30
CA ALA A 91 10.67 -9.99 -9.14
C ALA A 91 9.40 -9.49 -9.86
N ALA A 92 8.49 -8.82 -9.14
CA ALA A 92 7.30 -8.22 -9.76
C ALA A 92 7.68 -7.16 -10.82
N ALA A 93 8.66 -6.29 -10.52
CA ALA A 93 9.16 -5.30 -11.49
C ALA A 93 9.74 -5.96 -12.75
N ARG A 94 10.47 -7.05 -12.59
CA ARG A 94 11.00 -7.84 -13.70
C ARG A 94 9.90 -8.43 -14.57
N GLU A 95 8.93 -9.10 -13.97
CA GLU A 95 7.80 -9.69 -14.68
C GLU A 95 6.96 -8.61 -15.38
N ILE A 96 6.73 -7.45 -14.75
CA ILE A 96 6.07 -6.30 -15.38
C ILE A 96 6.84 -5.87 -16.61
N GLY A 97 8.16 -5.65 -16.52
CA GLY A 97 9.00 -5.25 -17.63
C GLY A 97 9.02 -6.27 -18.76
N GLN A 98 8.90 -7.57 -18.45
CA GLN A 98 8.80 -8.65 -19.43
C GLN A 98 7.43 -8.70 -20.14
N ALA A 99 6.36 -8.29 -19.46
CA ALA A 99 4.99 -8.45 -19.93
C ALA A 99 4.37 -7.19 -20.54
N LEU A 100 4.89 -5.98 -20.21
CA LEU A 100 4.33 -4.72 -20.71
C LEU A 100 4.31 -4.67 -22.24
N THR A 101 3.15 -4.30 -22.81
CA THR A 101 2.93 -4.13 -24.25
C THR A 101 2.43 -2.75 -24.64
N GLY A 102 2.12 -1.89 -23.66
CA GLY A 102 1.64 -0.53 -23.85
C GLY A 102 2.07 0.42 -22.73
N PRO A 103 1.69 1.70 -22.81
CA PRO A 103 2.01 2.69 -21.81
C PRO A 103 1.49 2.30 -20.43
N ALA A 104 2.29 2.50 -19.38
CA ALA A 104 1.94 2.11 -18.02
C ALA A 104 2.46 3.10 -16.96
N ILE A 105 1.77 3.13 -15.83
CA ILE A 105 2.27 3.73 -14.59
C ILE A 105 2.38 2.60 -13.58
N VAL A 106 3.60 2.32 -13.13
CA VAL A 106 3.85 1.30 -12.11
C VAL A 106 3.91 1.97 -10.76
N ILE A 107 3.03 1.55 -9.86
CA ILE A 107 2.81 2.16 -8.57
C ILE A 107 3.30 1.21 -7.46
N ASN A 108 4.33 1.62 -6.75
CA ASN A 108 4.81 0.88 -5.61
C ASN A 108 3.92 1.17 -4.39
N LYS A 109 3.09 0.19 -4.01
CA LYS A 109 2.20 0.28 -2.86
C LYS A 109 2.75 -0.44 -1.63
N SER A 110 3.65 -1.38 -1.81
CA SER A 110 4.35 -2.08 -0.72
C SER A 110 5.14 -1.09 0.14
N THR A 111 5.27 -1.39 1.44
CA THR A 111 6.16 -0.64 2.34
C THR A 111 7.60 -0.98 2.03
N VAL A 112 8.36 -0.02 1.53
CA VAL A 112 9.72 -0.22 0.99
C VAL A 112 10.67 0.89 1.45
N PRO A 113 11.98 0.62 1.57
CA PRO A 113 13.01 1.63 1.83
C PRO A 113 13.05 2.71 0.76
N VAL A 114 13.52 3.90 1.16
CA VAL A 114 13.74 5.03 0.25
C VAL A 114 14.70 4.64 -0.88
N GLY A 115 14.33 4.96 -2.12
CA GLY A 115 15.09 4.63 -3.33
C GLY A 115 14.62 3.34 -4.02
N THR A 116 13.65 2.62 -3.46
CA THR A 116 13.13 1.40 -4.09
C THR A 116 12.44 1.67 -5.42
N ALA A 117 11.78 2.81 -5.58
CA ALA A 117 11.17 3.17 -6.86
C ALA A 117 12.20 3.32 -7.98
N ASP A 118 13.41 3.83 -7.69
CA ASP A 118 14.50 3.89 -8.67
C ASP A 118 14.97 2.49 -9.09
N LEU A 119 15.03 1.54 -8.14
CA LEU A 119 15.37 0.14 -8.43
C LEU A 119 14.30 -0.52 -9.31
N VAL A 120 13.02 -0.31 -8.99
CA VAL A 120 11.88 -0.80 -9.78
C VAL A 120 11.94 -0.23 -11.20
N LYS A 121 12.17 1.07 -11.33
CA LYS A 121 12.30 1.73 -12.64
C LYS A 121 13.47 1.17 -13.45
N GLY A 122 14.62 0.97 -12.80
CA GLY A 122 15.81 0.37 -13.43
C GLY A 122 15.56 -1.06 -13.93
N GLU A 123 14.90 -1.90 -13.12
CA GLU A 123 14.59 -3.29 -13.49
C GLU A 123 13.62 -3.35 -14.69
N ILE A 124 12.54 -2.56 -14.68
CA ILE A 124 11.60 -2.49 -15.79
C ILE A 124 12.30 -2.01 -17.07
N ALA A 125 13.06 -0.91 -16.98
CA ALA A 125 13.79 -0.36 -18.13
C ALA A 125 14.77 -1.38 -18.71
N TRP A 126 15.46 -2.15 -17.85
CA TRP A 126 16.35 -3.22 -18.27
C TRP A 126 15.62 -4.32 -19.04
N GLN A 127 14.47 -4.78 -18.57
CA GLN A 127 13.68 -5.80 -19.25
C GLN A 127 13.15 -5.30 -20.61
N LEU A 128 12.67 -4.06 -20.68
CA LEU A 128 12.24 -3.45 -21.94
C LEU A 128 13.40 -3.33 -22.92
N PHE A 129 14.58 -2.94 -22.47
CA PHE A 129 15.80 -2.88 -23.29
C PHE A 129 16.17 -4.25 -23.85
N GLN A 130 16.15 -5.31 -23.03
CA GLN A 130 16.43 -6.69 -23.48
C GLN A 130 15.43 -7.16 -24.57
N ARG A 131 14.18 -6.74 -24.46
CA ARG A 131 13.13 -7.02 -25.45
C ARG A 131 13.20 -6.13 -26.68
N LYS A 132 14.11 -5.15 -26.72
CA LYS A 132 14.18 -4.10 -27.76
C LYS A 132 12.85 -3.35 -27.89
N CYS A 133 12.16 -3.14 -26.79
CA CYS A 133 10.85 -2.51 -26.72
C CYS A 133 10.99 -1.13 -26.08
N PHE A 134 10.47 -0.10 -26.75
CA PHE A 134 10.51 1.28 -26.28
C PHE A 134 9.08 1.70 -25.89
N LEU A 135 8.73 1.49 -24.63
CA LEU A 135 7.43 1.88 -24.09
C LEU A 135 7.60 3.07 -23.16
N ASP A 136 6.59 3.95 -23.18
CA ASP A 136 6.48 5.03 -22.21
C ASP A 136 5.92 4.48 -20.89
N PHE A 137 6.70 4.59 -19.83
CA PHE A 137 6.27 4.19 -18.49
C PHE A 137 6.82 5.12 -17.42
N ASP A 138 6.04 5.27 -16.36
CA ASP A 138 6.44 5.98 -15.16
C ASP A 138 6.44 5.03 -13.96
N VAL A 139 7.18 5.41 -12.90
CA VAL A 139 7.12 4.75 -11.59
C VAL A 139 6.73 5.78 -10.54
N ALA A 140 5.78 5.42 -9.69
CA ALA A 140 5.31 6.23 -8.58
C ALA A 140 5.34 5.43 -7.26
N SER A 141 5.36 6.13 -6.14
CA SER A 141 5.17 5.55 -4.81
C SER A 141 3.81 5.97 -4.26
N ASN A 142 3.02 5.01 -3.80
CA ASN A 142 1.72 5.28 -3.18
C ASN A 142 1.55 4.36 -1.97
N PRO A 143 2.23 4.68 -0.86
CA PRO A 143 2.17 3.86 0.34
C PRO A 143 0.75 3.80 0.92
N GLU A 144 0.39 2.66 1.50
CA GLU A 144 -0.88 2.47 2.17
C GLU A 144 -0.78 2.79 3.68
N PHE A 145 -1.88 3.24 4.28
CA PHE A 145 -1.99 3.55 5.71
C PHE A 145 -3.22 2.87 6.34
N LEU A 146 -3.60 1.72 5.79
CA LEU A 146 -4.76 0.95 6.24
C LEU A 146 -4.46 0.24 7.56
N LYS A 147 -5.44 0.20 8.45
CA LYS A 147 -5.38 -0.53 9.72
C LYS A 147 -6.07 -1.89 9.55
N GLU A 148 -5.41 -2.98 9.95
CA GLU A 148 -6.04 -4.30 10.00
C GLU A 148 -7.30 -4.25 10.89
N GLY A 149 -8.41 -4.78 10.38
CA GLY A 149 -9.72 -4.74 11.05
C GLY A 149 -10.56 -3.47 10.76
N ALA A 150 -9.98 -2.46 10.08
CA ALA A 150 -10.68 -1.25 9.64
C ALA A 150 -10.27 -0.82 8.21
N ALA A 151 -9.61 -1.70 7.45
CA ALA A 151 -8.99 -1.35 6.17
C ALA A 151 -10.00 -0.89 5.12
N ILE A 152 -11.22 -1.43 5.13
CA ILE A 152 -12.28 -1.03 4.20
C ILE A 152 -12.74 0.40 4.52
N ASP A 153 -12.99 0.72 5.79
CA ASP A 153 -13.37 2.07 6.20
C ASP A 153 -12.25 3.07 5.93
N ASP A 154 -11.01 2.75 6.29
CA ASP A 154 -9.83 3.58 6.01
C ASP A 154 -9.63 3.85 4.51
N PHE A 155 -10.00 2.89 3.64
CA PHE A 155 -9.91 3.08 2.20
C PHE A 155 -10.98 4.03 1.66
N PHE A 156 -12.23 3.91 2.15
CA PHE A 156 -13.35 4.75 1.70
C PHE A 156 -13.42 6.11 2.42
N ASN A 157 -12.75 6.23 3.57
CA ASN A 157 -12.67 7.45 4.37
C ASN A 157 -11.22 7.72 4.80
N PRO A 158 -10.28 7.90 3.86
CA PRO A 158 -8.87 8.03 4.20
C PRO A 158 -8.59 9.34 4.95
N ASP A 159 -7.74 9.27 5.98
CA ASP A 159 -7.16 10.48 6.58
C ASP A 159 -6.32 11.24 5.55
N ARG A 160 -5.57 10.50 4.74
CA ARG A 160 -4.74 10.99 3.65
C ARG A 160 -4.41 9.90 2.63
N ILE A 161 -4.15 10.32 1.40
CA ILE A 161 -3.55 9.49 0.34
C ILE A 161 -2.27 10.19 -0.10
N VAL A 162 -1.14 9.47 -0.04
CA VAL A 162 0.17 10.01 -0.43
C VAL A 162 0.51 9.52 -1.84
N ILE A 163 0.82 10.45 -2.72
CA ILE A 163 1.20 10.21 -4.12
C ILE A 163 2.61 10.77 -4.31
N GLY A 164 3.59 9.88 -4.46
CA GLY A 164 4.98 10.23 -4.75
C GLY A 164 5.29 10.08 -6.23
N THR A 165 5.54 11.19 -6.92
CA THR A 165 5.89 11.18 -8.34
C THR A 165 6.53 12.49 -8.77
N GLU A 166 7.43 12.43 -9.76
CA GLU A 166 8.01 13.60 -10.43
C GLU A 166 7.29 13.92 -11.76
N SER A 167 6.34 13.08 -12.19
CA SER A 167 5.63 13.21 -13.46
C SER A 167 4.26 13.87 -13.24
N GLU A 168 4.01 15.02 -13.86
CA GLU A 168 2.70 15.68 -13.81
C GLU A 168 1.60 14.80 -14.43
N ARG A 169 1.91 14.02 -15.47
CA ARG A 169 0.97 13.07 -16.06
C ARG A 169 0.56 12.00 -15.03
N THR A 170 1.53 11.39 -14.38
CA THR A 170 1.30 10.37 -13.36
C THR A 170 0.53 10.92 -12.18
N LYS A 171 0.87 12.14 -11.73
CA LYS A 171 0.15 12.85 -10.68
C LYS A 171 -1.33 13.02 -11.03
N HIS A 172 -1.65 13.51 -12.22
CA HIS A 172 -3.03 13.69 -12.69
C HIS A 172 -3.79 12.37 -12.73
N GLN A 173 -3.18 11.28 -13.25
CA GLN A 173 -3.81 9.97 -13.30
C GLN A 173 -4.13 9.42 -11.90
N LEU A 174 -3.21 9.54 -10.95
CA LEU A 174 -3.42 9.06 -9.58
C LEU A 174 -4.40 9.95 -8.80
N ILE A 175 -4.38 11.27 -9.00
CA ILE A 175 -5.40 12.16 -8.41
C ILE A 175 -6.79 11.74 -8.92
N ASN A 176 -6.98 11.57 -10.23
CA ASN A 176 -8.25 11.17 -10.81
C ASN A 176 -8.73 9.81 -10.27
N LEU A 177 -7.81 8.85 -10.10
CA LEU A 177 -8.13 7.55 -9.52
C LEU A 177 -8.67 7.66 -8.09
N TYR A 178 -8.05 8.53 -7.27
CA TYR A 178 -8.35 8.63 -5.85
C TYR A 178 -9.40 9.70 -5.49
N GLN A 179 -9.69 10.65 -6.40
CA GLN A 179 -10.67 11.70 -6.17
C GLN A 179 -12.04 11.22 -5.66
N PRO A 180 -12.60 10.07 -6.15
CA PRO A 180 -13.90 9.58 -5.67
C PRO A 180 -13.91 9.08 -4.22
N TYR A 181 -12.73 8.96 -3.58
CA TYR A 181 -12.60 8.41 -2.22
C TYR A 181 -12.26 9.49 -1.18
N VAL A 182 -11.92 10.69 -1.59
CA VAL A 182 -11.59 11.80 -0.68
C VAL A 182 -12.75 12.78 -0.57
N LYS A 183 -12.91 13.38 0.59
CA LYS A 183 -13.93 14.41 0.87
C LYS A 183 -13.42 15.82 0.58
N HIS A 184 -12.10 15.98 0.70
CA HIS A 184 -11.41 17.26 0.50
C HIS A 184 -10.09 17.01 -0.24
N ASP A 185 -9.73 17.90 -1.16
CA ASP A 185 -8.48 17.81 -1.93
C ASP A 185 -7.22 17.80 -1.04
N SER A 186 -7.31 18.41 0.15
CA SER A 186 -6.21 18.39 1.14
C SER A 186 -5.85 16.99 1.67
N GLN A 187 -6.70 15.99 1.44
CA GLN A 187 -6.41 14.59 1.76
C GLN A 187 -5.50 13.93 0.69
N LEU A 188 -5.35 14.53 -0.50
CA LEU A 188 -4.44 14.09 -1.55
C LEU A 188 -3.11 14.83 -1.41
N LEU A 189 -2.13 14.19 -0.82
CA LEU A 189 -0.79 14.75 -0.64
C LEU A 189 0.12 14.29 -1.78
N THR A 190 0.48 15.22 -2.68
CA THR A 190 1.45 14.96 -3.75
C THR A 190 2.82 15.46 -3.34
N VAL A 191 3.82 14.59 -3.39
CA VAL A 191 5.21 14.83 -2.99
C VAL A 191 6.17 14.14 -3.95
N GLY A 192 7.47 14.32 -3.78
CA GLY A 192 8.48 13.52 -4.48
C GLY A 192 8.41 12.04 -4.08
N VAL A 193 8.98 11.18 -4.91
CA VAL A 193 8.95 9.73 -4.70
C VAL A 193 9.61 9.33 -3.37
N LYS A 194 10.78 9.90 -3.08
CA LYS A 194 11.53 9.60 -1.85
C LYS A 194 10.81 10.05 -0.59
N GLU A 195 10.15 11.21 -0.66
CA GLU A 195 9.33 11.72 0.43
C GLU A 195 8.15 10.79 0.71
N ALA A 196 7.47 10.29 -0.33
CA ALA A 196 6.36 9.35 -0.16
C ALA A 196 6.82 8.03 0.50
N GLU A 197 7.95 7.48 0.07
CA GLU A 197 8.56 6.28 0.69
C GLU A 197 8.91 6.56 2.16
N LEU A 198 9.55 7.70 2.46
CA LEU A 198 9.96 8.06 3.82
C LEU A 198 8.77 8.35 4.74
N ILE A 199 7.70 8.99 4.26
CA ILE A 199 6.50 9.29 5.04
C ILE A 199 5.92 8.02 5.66
N LYS A 200 5.88 6.91 4.93
CA LYS A 200 5.38 5.63 5.46
C LYS A 200 6.24 5.11 6.60
N TYR A 201 7.57 5.07 6.42
CA TYR A 201 8.48 4.62 7.47
C TYR A 201 8.48 5.52 8.70
N ALA A 202 8.56 6.83 8.49
CA ALA A 202 8.54 7.80 9.58
C ALA A 202 7.24 7.72 10.39
N SER A 203 6.10 7.57 9.71
CA SER A 203 4.80 7.40 10.39
C SER A 203 4.78 6.14 11.25
N ASN A 204 5.18 5.00 10.71
CA ASN A 204 5.22 3.74 11.45
C ASN A 204 6.21 3.79 12.62
N ALA A 205 7.40 4.33 12.41
CA ALA A 205 8.42 4.49 13.46
C ALA A 205 7.93 5.39 14.59
N PHE A 206 7.22 6.47 14.27
CA PHE A 206 6.65 7.36 15.28
C PHE A 206 5.56 6.67 16.11
N LEU A 207 4.68 5.89 15.48
CA LEU A 207 3.66 5.13 16.20
C LEU A 207 4.29 4.06 17.12
N ALA A 208 5.32 3.35 16.64
CA ALA A 208 6.08 2.41 17.46
C ALA A 208 6.78 3.11 18.63
N THR A 209 7.31 4.32 18.42
CA THR A 209 7.93 5.13 19.47
C THR A 209 6.91 5.50 20.56
N LYS A 210 5.68 5.85 20.19
CA LYS A 210 4.62 6.12 21.19
C LYS A 210 4.33 4.92 22.08
N ILE A 211 4.30 3.71 21.49
CA ILE A 211 4.10 2.46 22.23
C ILE A 211 5.29 2.20 23.18
N SER A 212 6.52 2.34 22.69
CA SER A 212 7.71 2.19 23.52
C SER A 212 7.74 3.21 24.65
N PHE A 213 7.41 4.47 24.37
CA PHE A 213 7.36 5.54 25.35
C PHE A 213 6.37 5.23 26.48
N ILE A 214 5.14 4.82 26.16
CA ILE A 214 4.15 4.55 27.22
C ILE A 214 4.51 3.32 28.04
N ASN A 215 5.24 2.35 27.48
CA ASN A 215 5.77 1.21 28.25
C ASN A 215 6.85 1.66 29.22
N GLU A 216 7.73 2.60 28.88
CA GLU A 216 8.67 3.20 29.83
C GLU A 216 7.94 3.95 30.95
N ILE A 217 6.89 4.70 30.62
CA ILE A 217 6.04 5.36 31.62
C ILE A 217 5.34 4.35 32.52
N SER A 218 4.91 3.19 31.96
CA SER A 218 4.33 2.10 32.77
C SER A 218 5.29 1.59 33.83
N ASN A 219 6.57 1.38 33.49
CA ASN A 219 7.61 0.97 34.41
C ASN A 219 7.83 2.00 35.55
N ILE A 220 7.69 3.28 35.24
CA ILE A 220 7.76 4.36 36.25
C ILE A 220 6.52 4.33 37.14
N CYS A 221 5.33 4.19 36.56
CA CYS A 221 4.06 4.13 37.28
C CYS A 221 4.06 2.96 38.29
N GLU A 222 4.56 1.79 37.89
CA GLU A 222 4.67 0.63 38.77
C GLU A 222 5.50 0.93 40.01
N LYS A 223 6.64 1.61 39.85
CA LYS A 223 7.52 1.99 40.96
C LYS A 223 6.91 3.05 41.88
N LEU A 224 6.05 3.92 41.35
CA LEU A 224 5.44 5.01 42.08
C LEU A 224 4.04 4.68 42.62
N GLY A 225 3.48 3.49 42.30
CA GLY A 225 2.10 3.15 42.64
C GLY A 225 1.04 3.95 41.89
N ALA A 226 1.38 4.46 40.71
CA ALA A 226 0.48 5.20 39.81
C ALA A 226 -0.18 4.28 38.77
N ASN A 227 -1.34 4.70 38.27
CA ASN A 227 -2.03 3.98 37.18
C ASN A 227 -1.60 4.54 35.82
N VAL A 228 -0.98 3.71 34.97
CA VAL A 228 -0.51 4.12 33.65
C VAL A 228 -1.66 4.53 32.71
N GLU A 229 -2.86 3.95 32.83
CA GLU A 229 -4.02 4.32 32.03
C GLU A 229 -4.47 5.76 32.34
N ASP A 230 -4.46 6.16 33.61
CA ASP A 230 -4.81 7.53 34.01
C ASP A 230 -3.76 8.52 33.48
N VAL A 231 -2.47 8.16 33.52
CA VAL A 231 -1.39 8.97 32.97
C VAL A 231 -1.54 9.10 31.45
N ALA A 232 -1.77 7.99 30.74
CA ALA A 232 -1.96 7.98 29.29
C ALA A 232 -3.20 8.78 28.88
N ASN A 233 -4.30 8.68 29.62
CA ASN A 233 -5.51 9.46 29.39
C ASN A 233 -5.24 10.96 29.62
N GLY A 234 -4.60 11.31 30.75
CA GLY A 234 -4.23 12.69 31.05
C GLY A 234 -3.36 13.34 29.98
N MET A 235 -2.34 12.62 29.51
CA MET A 235 -1.50 13.05 28.40
C MET A 235 -2.29 13.18 27.09
N GLY A 236 -3.20 12.23 26.84
CA GLY A 236 -3.98 12.16 25.60
C GLY A 236 -5.01 13.27 25.43
N TYR A 237 -5.36 14.01 26.48
CA TYR A 237 -6.20 15.22 26.40
C TYR A 237 -5.50 16.38 25.67
N ASP A 238 -4.17 16.41 25.67
CA ASP A 238 -3.45 17.35 24.80
C ASP A 238 -3.55 16.87 23.34
N GLN A 239 -4.23 17.65 22.51
CA GLN A 239 -4.45 17.32 21.08
C GLN A 239 -3.13 17.13 20.30
N ARG A 240 -2.04 17.76 20.73
CA ARG A 240 -0.70 17.58 20.12
C ARG A 240 -0.13 16.19 20.36
N ILE A 241 -0.55 15.51 21.44
CA ILE A 241 -0.13 14.18 21.83
C ILE A 241 -1.16 13.16 21.34
N GLY A 242 -2.41 13.30 21.70
CA GLY A 242 -3.51 12.37 21.42
C GLY A 242 -3.38 11.03 22.15
N ARG A 243 -4.49 10.38 22.45
CA ARG A 243 -4.53 9.11 23.20
C ARG A 243 -4.07 7.90 22.40
N ASN A 244 -4.22 7.95 21.08
CA ASN A 244 -3.92 6.80 20.21
C ASN A 244 -2.45 6.37 20.31
N PHE A 245 -2.21 5.05 20.38
CA PHE A 245 -0.89 4.41 20.53
C PHE A 245 -0.20 4.67 21.90
N LEU A 246 -0.95 5.13 22.91
CA LEU A 246 -0.48 5.22 24.29
C LEU A 246 -1.10 4.10 25.16
N ASN A 247 -1.10 2.86 24.66
CA ASN A 247 -1.55 1.69 25.41
C ASN A 247 -0.31 0.88 25.82
N ALA A 248 -0.05 0.84 27.14
CA ALA A 248 1.02 0.00 27.67
C ALA A 248 0.61 -1.47 27.62
N GLY A 249 1.57 -2.35 27.30
CA GLY A 249 1.32 -3.79 27.21
C GLY A 249 2.59 -4.57 26.85
N ILE A 250 2.49 -5.90 26.85
CA ILE A 250 3.62 -6.81 26.61
C ILE A 250 4.12 -6.83 25.16
N GLY A 251 3.43 -6.14 24.25
CA GLY A 251 3.78 -6.05 22.84
C GLY A 251 2.63 -5.57 22.00
N TYR A 252 2.84 -5.53 20.70
CA TYR A 252 1.82 -5.24 19.69
C TYR A 252 1.84 -6.31 18.61
N GLY A 253 0.66 -6.58 18.05
CA GLY A 253 0.50 -7.52 16.93
C GLY A 253 0.49 -6.81 15.57
N GLY A 254 0.26 -7.60 14.52
CA GLY A 254 0.16 -7.13 13.15
C GLY A 254 1.48 -7.24 12.39
N SER A 255 1.38 -7.15 11.05
CA SER A 255 2.51 -7.34 10.14
C SER A 255 3.26 -6.04 9.80
N CYS A 256 2.78 -4.87 10.26
CA CYS A 256 3.27 -3.56 9.80
C CYS A 256 4.48 -3.04 10.57
N PHE A 257 4.54 -3.21 11.88
CA PHE A 257 5.64 -2.68 12.71
C PHE A 257 6.93 -3.51 12.69
N PRO A 258 6.91 -4.83 12.53
CA PRO A 258 8.12 -5.62 12.46
C PRO A 258 8.91 -5.49 11.14
N LYS A 259 8.50 -4.64 10.24
CA LYS A 259 9.14 -4.45 8.92
C LYS A 259 10.13 -3.31 8.92
#